data_0e9cbd787da709adbd802d6f16c234ef
#
_entry.id   0e9cbd787da709adbd802d6f16c234ef
#
_cell.length_a   1.000
_cell.length_b   1.000
_cell.length_c   1.000
_cell.angle_alpha   90.00
_cell.angle_beta   90.00
_cell.angle_gamma   90.00
#
_symmetry.space_group_name_H-M   'P 1'
#
loop_
_entity.id
_entity.type
_entity.pdbx_description
1 polymer ?
#
loop_
_entity_poly.entity_id
_entity_poly.type
_entity_poly.pdbx_seq_one_letter_code
_entity_poly.pdbx_strand_id
1 'polypeptide(L)'
;MSVYLIDYENVNQKGANGLTHLKLTENDKVVIYYSNNANSLTFELHNELMRSAAKIEYHKISCEGKNALDFILVCELGRYTAQNPDEEFYIVSKDTDYDNVIKYIIGHYHVKVSKIKSVSANINNSVCKKEETQSDTQEPKLSDLVQPDQYAKVEKIVNKYVTKHAIHNNLEKAFGENGKTIYETIKPLLKDKK
;
A
#
# COMPACT_ATOMS: atom_id res chain seq x y z
N MET A 1 6.68 3.70 -18.48
CA MET A 1 6.68 4.92 -17.63
C MET A 1 5.86 4.62 -16.39
N SER A 2 6.29 5.15 -15.24
CA SER A 2 5.50 5.08 -14.01
C SER A 2 5.13 6.48 -13.56
N VAL A 3 3.89 6.67 -13.10
CA VAL A 3 3.40 7.96 -12.60
C VAL A 3 3.01 7.81 -11.14
N TYR A 4 3.63 8.59 -10.28
CA TYR A 4 3.35 8.63 -8.83
C TYR A 4 2.55 9.89 -8.51
N LEU A 5 1.33 9.71 -8.03
CA LEU A 5 0.44 10.78 -7.57
C LEU A 5 0.46 10.78 -6.04
N ILE A 6 1.13 11.75 -5.44
CA ILE A 6 1.35 11.80 -4.00
C ILE A 6 0.33 12.73 -3.35
N ASP A 7 -0.52 12.16 -2.51
CA ASP A 7 -1.40 12.86 -1.60
C ASP A 7 -0.60 13.33 -0.38
N TYR A 8 0.00 14.51 -0.50
CA TYR A 8 0.94 15.01 0.51
C TYR A 8 0.27 15.44 1.81
N GLU A 9 -1.02 15.79 1.80
CA GLU A 9 -1.79 16.04 3.02
C GLU A 9 -1.86 14.79 3.90
N ASN A 10 -2.04 13.63 3.28
CA ASN A 10 -2.24 12.37 3.99
C ASN A 10 -0.91 11.72 4.41
N VAL A 11 0.07 11.69 3.51
CA VAL A 11 1.32 10.94 3.76
C VAL A 11 2.45 11.79 4.31
N ASN A 12 2.42 13.09 4.10
CA ASN A 12 3.47 14.03 4.50
C ASN A 12 4.87 13.59 3.99
N GLN A 13 5.92 14.14 4.58
CA GLN A 13 7.30 13.80 4.23
C GLN A 13 7.61 12.31 4.35
N LYS A 14 7.11 11.65 5.43
CA LYS A 14 7.39 10.23 5.69
C LYS A 14 6.90 9.31 4.58
N GLY A 15 5.81 9.67 3.93
CA GLY A 15 5.28 8.87 2.83
C GLY A 15 5.89 9.22 1.47
N ALA A 16 6.41 10.44 1.31
CA ALA A 16 7.05 10.89 0.08
C ALA A 16 8.53 10.50 -0.02
N ASN A 17 9.20 10.20 1.10
CA ASN A 17 10.61 9.79 1.14
C ASN A 17 10.82 8.41 0.47
N GLY A 18 11.99 8.21 -0.12
CA GLY A 18 12.40 6.94 -0.70
C GLY A 18 12.43 6.91 -2.24
N LEU A 19 12.22 8.07 -2.89
CA LEU A 19 12.24 8.20 -4.36
C LEU A 19 13.58 7.80 -4.97
N THR A 20 14.69 8.10 -4.31
CA THR A 20 16.04 7.74 -4.78
C THR A 20 16.27 6.24 -4.88
N HIS A 21 15.51 5.46 -4.11
CA HIS A 21 15.60 3.99 -4.13
C HIS A 21 14.77 3.33 -5.26
N LEU A 22 13.85 4.07 -5.88
CA LEU A 22 12.98 3.55 -6.95
C LEU A 22 13.67 3.43 -8.31
N LYS A 23 14.90 3.92 -8.45
CA LYS A 23 15.62 3.94 -9.75
C LYS A 23 14.77 4.53 -10.88
N LEU A 24 14.05 5.60 -10.60
CA LEU A 24 13.22 6.30 -11.57
C LEU A 24 14.06 6.87 -12.72
N THR A 25 13.47 6.94 -13.90
CA THR A 25 14.07 7.45 -15.13
C THR A 25 13.46 8.80 -15.51
N GLU A 26 14.02 9.46 -16.51
CA GLU A 26 13.48 10.71 -17.06
C GLU A 26 12.07 10.58 -17.68
N ASN A 27 11.66 9.35 -17.99
CA ASN A 27 10.30 9.06 -18.47
C ASN A 27 9.29 8.93 -17.34
N ASP A 28 9.73 8.74 -16.09
CA ASP A 28 8.85 8.60 -14.96
C ASP A 28 8.44 9.99 -14.40
N LYS A 29 7.28 10.04 -13.78
CA LYS A 29 6.73 11.28 -13.25
C LYS A 29 6.32 11.12 -11.79
N VAL A 30 6.63 12.14 -10.99
CA VAL A 30 6.17 12.26 -9.61
C VAL A 30 5.42 13.58 -9.47
N VAL A 31 4.15 13.51 -9.13
CA VAL A 31 3.29 14.68 -8.93
C VAL A 31 2.89 14.76 -7.46
N ILE A 32 3.27 15.84 -6.80
CA ILE A 32 2.96 16.09 -5.40
C ILE A 32 1.78 17.03 -5.31
N TYR A 33 0.63 16.50 -4.86
CA TYR A 33 -0.56 17.28 -4.56
C TYR A 33 -0.53 17.73 -3.11
N TYR A 34 -0.61 19.04 -2.89
CA TYR A 34 -0.53 19.63 -1.55
C TYR A 34 -1.51 20.79 -1.40
N SER A 35 -1.86 21.11 -0.16
CA SER A 35 -2.72 22.24 0.17
C SER A 35 -2.07 23.17 1.21
N ASN A 36 -2.81 24.15 1.70
CA ASN A 36 -2.34 25.00 2.78
C ASN A 36 -2.10 24.24 4.10
N ASN A 37 -2.74 23.08 4.30
CA ASN A 37 -2.58 22.25 5.49
C ASN A 37 -1.24 21.48 5.50
N ALA A 38 -0.65 21.25 4.33
CA ALA A 38 0.60 20.52 4.16
C ALA A 38 1.43 21.14 3.03
N ASN A 39 2.02 22.31 3.30
CA ASN A 39 2.70 23.15 2.30
C ASN A 39 4.20 23.34 2.55
N SER A 40 4.80 22.49 3.39
CA SER A 40 6.23 22.57 3.73
C SER A 40 6.96 21.29 3.36
N LEU A 41 8.17 21.44 2.83
CA LEU A 41 9.11 20.33 2.58
C LEU A 41 10.31 20.48 3.51
N THR A 42 10.90 19.37 3.95
CA THR A 42 12.25 19.42 4.55
C THR A 42 13.32 19.52 3.47
N PHE A 43 14.48 19.99 3.87
CA PHE A 43 15.65 20.02 2.98
C PHE A 43 16.06 18.61 2.54
N GLU A 44 15.88 17.59 3.39
CA GLU A 44 16.18 16.20 3.06
C GLU A 44 15.29 15.71 1.91
N LEU A 45 13.97 15.89 2.03
CA LEU A 45 13.02 15.49 0.99
C LEU A 45 13.26 16.31 -0.30
N HIS A 46 13.50 17.61 -0.18
CA HIS A 46 13.84 18.44 -1.34
C HIS A 46 15.09 17.93 -2.07
N ASN A 47 16.16 17.63 -1.35
CA ASN A 47 17.37 17.07 -1.93
C ASN A 47 17.14 15.72 -2.59
N GLU A 48 16.28 14.88 -2.00
CA GLU A 48 15.91 13.60 -2.58
C GLU A 48 15.17 13.76 -3.91
N LEU A 49 14.19 14.67 -3.95
CA LEU A 49 13.44 15.01 -5.16
C LEU A 49 14.36 15.56 -6.27
N MET A 50 15.30 16.46 -5.92
CA MET A 50 16.26 17.03 -6.86
C MET A 50 17.27 16.02 -7.42
N ARG A 51 17.54 14.93 -6.70
CA ARG A 51 18.42 13.83 -7.17
C ARG A 51 17.69 12.78 -7.99
N SER A 52 16.37 12.81 -8.01
CA SER A 52 15.58 11.90 -8.84
C SER A 52 15.74 12.24 -10.31
N ALA A 53 15.87 11.24 -11.17
CA ALA A 53 15.82 11.44 -12.62
C ALA A 53 14.41 11.71 -13.14
N ALA A 54 13.36 11.36 -12.36
CA ALA A 54 11.98 11.56 -12.74
C ALA A 54 11.60 13.04 -12.84
N LYS A 55 10.60 13.31 -13.66
CA LYS A 55 10.00 14.64 -13.74
C LYS A 55 9.17 14.91 -12.49
N ILE A 56 9.59 15.90 -11.68
CA ILE A 56 8.90 16.29 -10.45
C ILE A 56 7.98 17.47 -10.73
N GLU A 57 6.71 17.35 -10.34
CA GLU A 57 5.70 18.41 -10.45
C GLU A 57 5.04 18.65 -9.09
N TYR A 58 4.72 19.92 -8.80
CA TYR A 58 4.04 20.34 -7.57
C TYR A 58 2.71 20.99 -7.93
N HIS A 59 1.61 20.42 -7.44
CA HIS A 59 0.27 20.93 -7.68
C HIS A 59 -0.35 21.42 -6.36
N LYS A 60 -0.42 22.72 -6.20
CA LYS A 60 -1.09 23.34 -5.06
C LYS A 60 -2.60 23.30 -5.29
N ILE A 61 -3.32 22.69 -4.35
CA ILE A 61 -4.77 22.68 -4.33
C ILE A 61 -5.26 23.82 -3.45
N SER A 62 -5.93 24.78 -4.08
CA SER A 62 -6.47 25.97 -3.42
C SER A 62 -7.99 25.87 -3.16
N CYS A 63 -8.61 24.75 -3.51
CA CYS A 63 -10.02 24.52 -3.23
C CYS A 63 -10.25 24.27 -1.75
N GLU A 64 -11.27 24.90 -1.20
CA GLU A 64 -11.72 24.65 0.17
C GLU A 64 -12.73 23.51 0.18
N GLY A 65 -12.72 22.72 1.24
CA GLY A 65 -13.67 21.65 1.47
C GLY A 65 -13.00 20.34 1.88
N LYS A 66 -13.76 19.53 2.59
CA LYS A 66 -13.34 18.18 2.97
C LYS A 66 -13.13 17.35 1.71
N ASN A 67 -12.02 16.65 1.63
CA ASN A 67 -11.65 15.76 0.52
C ASN A 67 -11.45 16.50 -0.84
N ALA A 68 -11.26 17.82 -0.86
CA ALA A 68 -11.06 18.57 -2.11
C ALA A 68 -9.82 18.09 -2.86
N LEU A 69 -8.72 17.81 -2.15
CA LEU A 69 -7.49 17.27 -2.73
C LEU A 69 -7.74 15.88 -3.33
N ASP A 70 -8.47 15.02 -2.63
CA ASP A 70 -8.76 13.66 -3.07
C ASP A 70 -9.53 13.63 -4.37
N PHE A 71 -10.57 14.46 -4.49
CA PHE A 71 -11.34 14.58 -5.73
C PHE A 71 -10.49 15.05 -6.90
N ILE A 72 -9.63 16.02 -6.69
CA ILE A 72 -8.74 16.54 -7.74
C ILE A 72 -7.73 15.46 -8.14
N LEU A 73 -7.13 14.77 -7.16
CA LEU A 73 -6.18 13.69 -7.44
C LEU A 73 -6.84 12.57 -8.26
N VAL A 74 -8.08 12.19 -7.93
CA VAL A 74 -8.85 11.19 -8.69
C VAL A 74 -9.17 11.67 -10.11
N CYS A 75 -9.54 12.94 -10.29
CA CYS A 75 -9.74 13.52 -11.63
C CYS A 75 -8.45 13.46 -12.46
N GLU A 76 -7.32 13.82 -11.86
CA GLU A 76 -6.01 13.78 -12.51
C GLU A 76 -5.58 12.34 -12.83
N LEU A 77 -5.83 11.38 -11.92
CA LEU A 77 -5.61 9.96 -12.20
C LEU A 77 -6.41 9.53 -13.44
N GLY A 78 -7.70 9.89 -13.52
CA GLY A 78 -8.54 9.58 -14.68
C GLY A 78 -7.99 10.19 -15.97
N ARG A 79 -7.51 11.43 -15.92
CA ARG A 79 -6.88 12.10 -17.07
C ARG A 79 -5.58 11.39 -17.50
N TYR A 80 -4.71 11.04 -16.56
CA TYR A 80 -3.46 10.33 -16.85
C TYR A 80 -3.71 8.95 -17.43
N THR A 81 -4.60 8.17 -16.86
CA THR A 81 -4.93 6.82 -17.34
C THR A 81 -5.57 6.83 -18.71
N ALA A 82 -6.39 7.85 -19.03
CA ALA A 82 -6.98 8.01 -20.37
C ALA A 82 -5.94 8.39 -21.44
N GLN A 83 -4.93 9.16 -21.07
CA GLN A 83 -3.86 9.56 -21.99
C GLN A 83 -2.82 8.47 -22.23
N ASN A 84 -2.57 7.63 -21.22
CA ASN A 84 -1.48 6.65 -21.24
C ASN A 84 -1.94 5.31 -20.59
N PRO A 85 -2.87 4.58 -21.23
CA PRO A 85 -3.51 3.41 -20.59
C PRO A 85 -2.57 2.24 -20.29
N ASP A 86 -1.45 2.14 -21.00
CA ASP A 86 -0.49 1.05 -20.86
C ASP A 86 0.51 1.26 -19.71
N GLU A 87 0.50 2.44 -19.10
CA GLU A 87 1.46 2.81 -18.06
C GLU A 87 1.03 2.38 -16.66
N GLU A 88 1.96 2.49 -15.72
CA GLU A 88 1.72 2.14 -14.32
C GLU A 88 1.49 3.40 -13.48
N PHE A 89 0.40 3.43 -12.73
CA PHE A 89 0.02 4.55 -11.88
C PHE A 89 0.03 4.14 -10.41
N TYR A 90 0.60 5.00 -9.58
CA TYR A 90 0.68 4.78 -8.14
C TYR A 90 0.05 5.96 -7.39
N ILE A 91 -1.01 5.72 -6.61
CA ILE A 91 -1.49 6.68 -5.61
C ILE A 91 -0.72 6.44 -4.33
N VAL A 92 -0.01 7.46 -3.84
CA VAL A 92 0.70 7.41 -2.58
C VAL A 92 -0.19 8.06 -1.51
N SER A 93 -0.96 7.26 -0.80
CA SER A 93 -1.86 7.68 0.27
C SER A 93 -2.15 6.54 1.25
N LYS A 94 -2.45 6.87 2.50
CA LYS A 94 -2.95 5.93 3.51
C LYS A 94 -4.47 5.86 3.52
N ASP A 95 -5.15 6.76 2.82
CA ASP A 95 -6.59 6.83 2.79
C ASP A 95 -7.19 5.60 2.08
N THR A 96 -8.18 4.99 2.71
CA THR A 96 -8.88 3.81 2.19
C THR A 96 -9.93 4.17 1.14
N ASP A 97 -10.35 5.43 1.05
CA ASP A 97 -11.37 5.86 0.10
C ASP A 97 -10.91 5.69 -1.35
N TYR A 98 -9.61 5.80 -1.59
CA TYR A 98 -9.01 5.50 -2.90
C TYR A 98 -9.16 4.04 -3.33
N ASP A 99 -9.32 3.08 -2.42
CA ASP A 99 -9.38 1.65 -2.76
C ASP A 99 -10.59 1.33 -3.65
N ASN A 100 -11.74 1.96 -3.39
CA ASN A 100 -12.95 1.78 -4.19
C ASN A 100 -12.82 2.43 -5.58
N VAL A 101 -12.22 3.61 -5.63
CA VAL A 101 -11.97 4.33 -6.89
C VAL A 101 -11.02 3.53 -7.78
N ILE A 102 -9.94 3.00 -7.22
CA ILE A 102 -8.96 2.18 -7.93
C ILE A 102 -9.61 0.91 -8.48
N LYS A 103 -10.40 0.19 -7.68
CA LYS A 103 -11.14 -1.00 -8.13
C LYS A 103 -12.06 -0.67 -9.31
N TYR A 104 -12.76 0.45 -9.24
CA TYR A 104 -13.64 0.90 -10.33
C TYR A 104 -12.85 1.18 -11.61
N ILE A 105 -11.77 1.95 -11.52
CA ILE A 105 -10.93 2.33 -12.66
C ILE A 105 -10.31 1.09 -13.33
N ILE A 106 -9.72 0.18 -12.54
CA ILE A 106 -9.15 -1.07 -13.06
C ILE A 106 -10.22 -1.91 -13.75
N GLY A 107 -11.38 -2.09 -13.12
CA GLY A 107 -12.45 -2.94 -13.65
C GLY A 107 -13.08 -2.40 -14.93
N HIS A 108 -13.13 -1.08 -15.13
CA HIS A 108 -13.77 -0.47 -16.30
C HIS A 108 -12.81 -0.12 -17.43
N TYR A 109 -11.59 0.30 -17.09
CA TYR A 109 -10.65 0.85 -18.08
C TYR A 109 -9.42 -0.05 -18.31
N HIS A 110 -9.29 -1.16 -17.56
CA HIS A 110 -8.21 -2.15 -17.67
C HIS A 110 -6.80 -1.55 -17.56
N VAL A 111 -6.66 -0.50 -16.78
CA VAL A 111 -5.41 0.22 -16.54
C VAL A 111 -4.69 -0.31 -15.30
N LYS A 112 -3.38 -0.08 -15.21
CA LYS A 112 -2.55 -0.54 -14.09
C LYS A 112 -2.45 0.55 -13.03
N VAL A 113 -3.30 0.49 -12.01
CA VAL A 113 -3.30 1.45 -10.90
C VAL A 113 -3.09 0.69 -9.58
N SER A 114 -2.22 1.21 -8.73
CA SER A 114 -1.96 0.66 -7.40
C SER A 114 -1.93 1.76 -6.34
N LYS A 115 -2.39 1.45 -5.11
CA LYS A 115 -2.20 2.33 -3.96
C LYS A 115 -1.06 1.83 -3.10
N ILE A 116 -0.18 2.74 -2.70
CA ILE A 116 0.93 2.48 -1.78
C ILE A 116 0.87 3.46 -0.61
N LYS A 117 1.22 3.01 0.59
CA LYS A 117 1.16 3.85 1.80
C LYS A 117 2.33 4.82 1.92
N SER A 118 3.41 4.55 1.21
CA SER A 118 4.59 5.40 1.08
C SER A 118 5.37 5.00 -0.15
N VAL A 119 6.19 5.89 -0.67
CA VAL A 119 7.10 5.61 -1.79
C VAL A 119 8.05 4.47 -1.45
N SER A 120 8.60 4.47 -0.24
CA SER A 120 9.49 3.41 0.25
C SER A 120 8.83 2.02 0.33
N ALA A 121 7.50 1.94 0.47
CA ALA A 121 6.79 0.65 0.47
C ALA A 121 6.82 -0.04 -0.91
N ASN A 122 6.97 0.70 -1.99
CA ASN A 122 7.06 0.14 -3.34
C ASN A 122 8.43 -0.49 -3.64
N ILE A 123 9.46 -0.12 -2.89
CA ILE A 123 10.82 -0.68 -3.03
C ILE A 123 10.81 -2.17 -2.76
N ASN A 124 10.10 -2.60 -1.74
CA ASN A 124 9.99 -4.00 -1.35
C ASN A 124 9.24 -4.84 -2.42
N ASN A 125 8.30 -4.23 -3.13
CA ASN A 125 7.56 -4.89 -4.21
C ASN A 125 8.35 -4.96 -5.53
N SER A 126 9.26 -4.01 -5.78
CA SER A 126 10.06 -3.99 -7.02
C SER A 126 11.29 -4.90 -6.95
N VAL A 127 11.80 -5.21 -5.76
CA VAL A 127 12.91 -6.17 -5.57
C VAL A 127 12.42 -7.61 -5.77
N CYS A 128 11.14 -7.92 -5.49
CA CYS A 128 10.54 -9.23 -5.74
C CYS A 128 10.16 -9.49 -7.21
N LYS A 129 10.20 -8.49 -8.11
CA LYS A 129 9.78 -8.67 -9.53
C LYS A 129 10.88 -9.12 -10.48
N LYS A 130 12.03 -9.54 -10.01
CA LYS A 130 13.15 -10.00 -10.88
C LYS A 130 13.42 -11.50 -10.89
N GLU A 131 12.54 -12.32 -10.34
CA GLU A 131 12.54 -13.78 -10.56
C GLU A 131 11.10 -14.29 -10.47
N GLU A 132 10.35 -14.24 -11.56
CA GLU A 132 9.10 -15.00 -11.70
C GLU A 132 9.15 -15.89 -12.93
N THR A 133 9.63 -17.09 -12.71
CA THR A 133 9.03 -18.29 -13.29
C THR A 133 7.80 -18.63 -12.42
N GLN A 134 6.65 -18.73 -13.09
CA GLN A 134 5.37 -19.29 -12.66
C GLN A 134 5.31 -19.91 -11.27
N SER A 135 4.52 -19.31 -10.35
CA SER A 135 3.80 -20.07 -9.33
C SER A 135 2.58 -19.30 -8.82
N ASP A 136 1.46 -20.00 -8.78
CA ASP A 136 0.16 -19.64 -8.25
C ASP A 136 0.20 -18.79 -6.98
N THR A 137 -0.57 -17.71 -6.94
CA THR A 137 -0.85 -16.92 -5.74
C THR A 137 -1.72 -17.71 -4.78
N GLN A 138 -1.13 -18.62 -4.03
CA GLN A 138 -1.79 -19.20 -2.86
C GLN A 138 -1.56 -18.24 -1.68
N GLU A 139 -2.66 -17.81 -1.03
CA GLU A 139 -2.59 -17.18 0.29
C GLU A 139 -1.76 -18.09 1.21
N PRO A 140 -0.88 -17.52 2.10
CA PRO A 140 -0.07 -18.35 2.98
C PRO A 140 -0.99 -19.26 3.80
N LYS A 141 -0.72 -20.56 3.76
CA LYS A 141 -1.49 -21.55 4.51
C LYS A 141 -1.07 -21.50 5.98
N LEU A 142 -1.98 -21.87 6.87
CA LEU A 142 -1.69 -21.97 8.31
C LEU A 142 -0.46 -22.85 8.59
N SER A 143 -0.22 -23.86 7.74
CA SER A 143 0.97 -24.72 7.78
C SER A 143 2.29 -24.00 7.60
N ASP A 144 2.30 -22.87 6.92
CA ASP A 144 3.52 -22.11 6.57
C ASP A 144 3.89 -21.11 7.66
N LEU A 145 2.95 -20.82 8.55
CA LEU A 145 3.07 -19.80 9.60
C LEU A 145 3.23 -20.36 11.02
N VAL A 146 2.98 -21.66 11.21
CA VAL A 146 3.03 -22.31 12.53
C VAL A 146 3.98 -23.50 12.50
N GLN A 147 4.75 -23.71 13.57
CA GLN A 147 5.67 -24.84 13.65
C GLN A 147 4.95 -26.18 13.55
N PRO A 148 5.52 -27.20 12.91
CA PRO A 148 4.87 -28.48 12.62
C PRO A 148 4.32 -29.22 13.85
N ASP A 149 4.99 -29.07 14.98
CA ASP A 149 4.60 -29.68 16.27
C ASP A 149 3.37 -28.99 16.90
N GLN A 150 3.11 -27.75 16.57
CA GLN A 150 2.03 -26.91 17.10
C GLN A 150 0.82 -26.84 16.16
N TYR A 151 1.03 -27.15 14.88
CA TYR A 151 0.04 -26.99 13.80
C TYR A 151 -1.32 -27.64 14.13
N ALA A 152 -1.34 -28.92 14.51
CA ALA A 152 -2.57 -29.64 14.76
C ALA A 152 -3.43 -29.05 15.90
N LYS A 153 -2.78 -28.48 16.93
CA LYS A 153 -3.48 -27.79 18.01
C LYS A 153 -4.00 -26.42 17.60
N VAL A 154 -3.21 -25.66 16.87
CA VAL A 154 -3.59 -24.32 16.36
C VAL A 154 -4.77 -24.46 15.38
N GLU A 155 -4.69 -25.36 14.41
CA GLU A 155 -5.75 -25.65 13.44
C GLU A 155 -7.07 -26.02 14.13
N LYS A 156 -7.01 -26.86 15.16
CA LYS A 156 -8.19 -27.27 15.93
C LYS A 156 -8.85 -26.10 16.65
N ILE A 157 -8.06 -25.15 17.17
CA ILE A 157 -8.56 -23.94 17.83
C ILE A 157 -9.16 -23.00 16.80
N VAL A 158 -8.49 -22.74 15.68
CA VAL A 158 -8.98 -21.84 14.61
C VAL A 158 -10.29 -22.35 14.02
N ASN A 159 -10.43 -23.66 13.81
CA ASN A 159 -11.64 -24.26 13.26
C ASN A 159 -12.81 -24.32 14.26
N LYS A 160 -12.52 -24.42 15.56
CA LYS A 160 -13.53 -24.53 16.61
C LYS A 160 -14.19 -23.20 16.96
N TYR A 161 -13.46 -22.09 16.93
CA TYR A 161 -13.93 -20.78 17.40
C TYR A 161 -14.20 -19.82 16.24
N VAL A 162 -15.29 -19.06 16.35
CA VAL A 162 -15.79 -18.17 15.29
C VAL A 162 -15.25 -16.74 15.45
N THR A 163 -14.90 -16.32 16.68
CA THR A 163 -14.45 -14.96 16.95
C THR A 163 -12.94 -14.89 17.16
N LYS A 164 -12.32 -13.82 16.68
CA LYS A 164 -10.88 -13.54 16.87
C LYS A 164 -10.48 -13.55 18.35
N HIS A 165 -11.32 -12.97 19.21
CA HIS A 165 -11.08 -12.92 20.64
C HIS A 165 -11.07 -14.31 21.31
N ALA A 166 -12.01 -15.19 20.92
CA ALA A 166 -12.04 -16.56 21.43
C ALA A 166 -10.83 -17.38 20.96
N ILE A 167 -10.37 -17.17 19.71
CA ILE A 167 -9.17 -17.82 19.18
C ILE A 167 -7.94 -17.35 19.96
N HIS A 168 -7.77 -16.06 20.17
CA HIS A 168 -6.67 -15.49 20.96
C HIS A 168 -6.60 -16.10 22.37
N ASN A 169 -7.70 -16.05 23.13
CA ASN A 169 -7.75 -16.55 24.49
C ASN A 169 -7.48 -18.07 24.58
N ASN A 170 -7.89 -18.83 23.58
CA ASN A 170 -7.65 -20.28 23.58
C ASN A 170 -6.23 -20.63 23.12
N LEU A 171 -5.60 -19.83 22.30
CA LEU A 171 -4.18 -19.96 21.96
C LEU A 171 -3.31 -19.65 23.18
N GLU A 172 -3.61 -18.58 23.93
CA GLU A 172 -2.91 -18.28 25.17
C GLU A 172 -3.05 -19.40 26.21
N LYS A 173 -4.23 -19.98 26.38
CA LYS A 173 -4.47 -21.11 27.27
C LYS A 173 -3.70 -22.37 26.86
N ALA A 174 -3.56 -22.59 25.55
CA ALA A 174 -2.94 -23.82 25.00
C ALA A 174 -1.40 -23.75 24.95
N PHE A 175 -0.83 -22.53 24.77
CA PHE A 175 0.61 -22.33 24.50
C PHE A 175 1.27 -21.29 25.41
N GLY A 176 0.56 -20.72 26.40
CA GLY A 176 1.11 -19.72 27.30
C GLY A 176 1.54 -18.44 26.56
N GLU A 177 2.71 -17.92 26.86
CA GLU A 177 3.25 -16.71 26.20
C GLU A 177 3.44 -16.88 24.69
N ASN A 178 3.78 -18.08 24.23
CA ASN A 178 3.88 -18.38 22.81
C ASN A 178 2.52 -18.27 22.08
N GLY A 179 1.40 -18.40 22.79
CA GLY A 179 0.06 -18.28 22.21
C GLY A 179 -0.24 -16.89 21.64
N LYS A 180 0.31 -15.83 22.24
CA LYS A 180 0.21 -14.45 21.73
C LYS A 180 0.97 -14.31 20.42
N THR A 181 2.19 -14.81 20.37
CA THR A 181 3.02 -14.78 19.16
C THR A 181 2.37 -15.55 18.02
N ILE A 182 1.86 -16.75 18.30
CA ILE A 182 1.12 -17.55 17.30
C ILE A 182 -0.11 -16.78 16.81
N TYR A 183 -0.88 -16.16 17.71
CA TYR A 183 -2.06 -15.39 17.31
C TYR A 183 -1.73 -14.21 16.38
N GLU A 184 -0.72 -13.40 16.71
CA GLU A 184 -0.31 -12.27 15.86
C GLU A 184 0.18 -12.76 14.48
N THR A 185 0.85 -13.90 14.42
CA THR A 185 1.32 -14.51 13.17
C THR A 185 0.17 -14.97 12.28
N ILE A 186 -0.87 -15.62 12.86
CA ILE A 186 -2.01 -16.14 12.08
C ILE A 186 -3.15 -15.14 11.90
N LYS A 187 -3.14 -14.02 12.60
CA LYS A 187 -4.16 -12.97 12.54
C LYS A 187 -4.55 -12.52 11.13
N PRO A 188 -3.61 -12.38 10.16
CA PRO A 188 -3.95 -12.07 8.78
C PRO A 188 -4.86 -13.10 8.10
N LEU A 189 -4.79 -14.37 8.52
CA LEU A 189 -5.62 -15.46 7.99
C LEU A 189 -7.03 -15.50 8.60
N LEU A 190 -7.27 -14.74 9.68
CA LEU A 190 -8.54 -14.71 10.40
C LEU A 190 -9.48 -13.61 9.88
N LYS A 191 -9.39 -13.23 8.60
CA LYS A 191 -10.18 -12.13 8.00
C LYS A 191 -11.68 -12.37 8.12
N ASP A 192 -12.13 -13.62 7.94
CA ASP A 192 -13.54 -14.01 7.97
C ASP A 192 -14.08 -14.32 9.37
N LYS A 193 -13.25 -14.23 10.41
CA LYS A 193 -13.66 -14.42 11.80
C LYS A 193 -14.11 -13.10 12.41
N LYS A 194 -15.27 -13.11 13.11
CA LYS A 194 -15.86 -11.95 13.80
C LYS A 194 -15.02 -11.46 15.00
#